data_57c45305b09b52fb50683258a0f65a6e
#
_entry.id   57c45305b09b52fb50683258a0f65a6e
#
_cell.length_a   1.000
_cell.length_b   1.000
_cell.length_c   1.000
_cell.angle_alpha   90.00
_cell.angle_beta   90.00
_cell.angle_gamma   90.00
#
_symmetry.space_group_name_H-M   'P 1'
#
loop_
_entity.id
_entity.type
_entity.pdbx_description
1 polymer ?
#
loop_
_entity_poly.entity_id
_entity_poly.type
_entity_poly.pdbx_seq_one_letter_code
_entity_poly.pdbx_strand_id
1 'polypeptide(L)'
;EVDFERDWIDDARRYFTNIVGKYGAPVQALLKKASGLDIKLICPLHGPVWRSNIGYFIEKYDLWSRYEPEEKGVMIAYASMYGNTEAAAQALAARLCDKGMTNVAVYDVSNTHVSQLISEAFRLSHIVLASVTYNLGIYPVMHSFLSDMKALNLQNRTFAIIENGSWACKSGDLMQKFIDEEMKNMTVLNERLSMASTLNPDKVSELEALADGIIASINGEE
;
A
#
# COMPACT_ATOMS: atom_id res chain seq x y z
N GLU A 1 -24.14 -15.24 -1.97
CA GLU A 1 -23.49 -14.00 -2.44
C GLU A 1 -23.29 -12.96 -1.32
N VAL A 2 -24.11 -12.98 -0.28
CA VAL A 2 -23.94 -12.06 0.88
C VAL A 2 -22.52 -12.18 1.46
N ASP A 3 -21.95 -13.38 1.45
CA ASP A 3 -20.62 -13.65 1.98
C ASP A 3 -19.48 -13.29 1.00
N PHE A 4 -19.77 -13.07 -0.31
CA PHE A 4 -18.74 -12.77 -1.30
C PHE A 4 -18.07 -11.41 -1.07
N GLU A 5 -18.80 -10.42 -0.58
CA GLU A 5 -18.25 -9.12 -0.22
C GLU A 5 -17.32 -9.20 0.97
N ARG A 6 -17.58 -10.12 1.90
CA ARG A 6 -16.72 -10.37 3.08
C ARG A 6 -15.57 -11.34 2.76
N ASP A 7 -15.88 -12.47 2.11
CA ASP A 7 -14.99 -13.63 2.07
C ASP A 7 -14.24 -13.76 0.73
N TRP A 8 -14.68 -13.06 -0.33
CA TRP A 8 -14.12 -13.22 -1.66
C TRP A 8 -13.48 -11.95 -2.25
N ILE A 9 -13.84 -10.76 -1.76
CA ILE A 9 -13.36 -9.52 -2.38
C ILE A 9 -11.84 -9.35 -2.30
N ASP A 10 -11.22 -9.82 -1.23
CA ASP A 10 -9.78 -9.76 -1.06
C ASP A 10 -9.05 -10.66 -2.07
N ASP A 11 -9.57 -11.86 -2.33
CA ASP A 11 -9.03 -12.76 -3.34
C ASP A 11 -9.28 -12.21 -4.76
N ALA A 12 -10.44 -11.62 -5.02
CA ALA A 12 -10.74 -10.96 -6.29
C ALA A 12 -9.79 -9.78 -6.54
N ARG A 13 -9.54 -8.94 -5.53
CA ARG A 13 -8.57 -7.84 -5.61
C ARG A 13 -7.17 -8.38 -5.86
N ARG A 14 -6.76 -9.40 -5.09
CA ARG A 14 -5.45 -10.03 -5.24
C ARG A 14 -5.25 -10.59 -6.65
N TYR A 15 -6.25 -11.25 -7.20
CA TYR A 15 -6.22 -11.73 -8.59
C TYR A 15 -6.12 -10.56 -9.57
N PHE A 16 -7.03 -9.58 -9.47
CA PHE A 16 -7.04 -8.42 -10.36
C PHE A 16 -5.70 -7.70 -10.38
N THR A 17 -5.20 -7.31 -9.20
CA THR A 17 -4.02 -6.46 -9.10
C THR A 17 -2.76 -7.13 -9.64
N ASN A 18 -2.59 -8.44 -9.43
CA ASN A 18 -1.41 -9.17 -9.87
C ASN A 18 -1.47 -9.64 -11.33
N ILE A 19 -2.66 -9.83 -11.89
CA ILE A 19 -2.82 -10.34 -13.27
C ILE A 19 -3.22 -9.22 -14.24
N VAL A 20 -4.08 -8.32 -13.80
CA VAL A 20 -4.70 -7.28 -14.65
C VAL A 20 -4.24 -5.88 -14.28
N GLY A 21 -3.66 -5.67 -13.09
CA GLY A 21 -3.34 -4.35 -12.51
C GLY A 21 -2.64 -3.40 -13.47
N LYS A 22 -1.65 -3.86 -14.23
CA LYS A 22 -0.96 -3.07 -15.25
C LYS A 22 -1.90 -2.53 -16.35
N TYR A 23 -3.04 -3.18 -16.57
CA TYR A 23 -3.91 -2.97 -17.72
C TYR A 23 -5.18 -2.16 -17.37
N GLY A 24 -5.08 -1.18 -16.49
CA GLY A 24 -6.21 -0.35 -16.08
C GLY A 24 -6.96 0.29 -17.26
N ALA A 25 -6.26 0.90 -18.23
CA ALA A 25 -6.90 1.53 -19.38
C ALA A 25 -7.72 0.56 -20.26
N PRO A 26 -7.26 -0.65 -20.62
CA PRO A 26 -8.10 -1.67 -21.25
C PRO A 26 -9.33 -2.05 -20.43
N VAL A 27 -9.21 -2.17 -19.10
CA VAL A 27 -10.37 -2.47 -18.22
C VAL A 27 -11.37 -1.33 -18.25
N GLN A 28 -10.92 -0.08 -18.14
CA GLN A 28 -11.79 1.09 -18.26
C GLN A 28 -12.54 1.14 -19.60
N ALA A 29 -11.85 0.81 -20.71
CA ALA A 29 -12.49 0.72 -22.02
C ALA A 29 -13.56 -0.38 -22.08
N LEU A 30 -13.33 -1.52 -21.42
CA LEU A 30 -14.31 -2.60 -21.30
C LEU A 30 -15.51 -2.16 -20.46
N LEU A 31 -15.30 -1.57 -19.29
CA LEU A 31 -16.37 -1.07 -18.41
C LEU A 31 -17.25 -0.05 -19.14
N LYS A 32 -16.63 0.87 -19.89
CA LYS A 32 -17.35 1.84 -20.73
C LYS A 32 -18.23 1.17 -21.80
N LYS A 33 -17.75 0.12 -22.46
CA LYS A 33 -18.55 -0.64 -23.43
C LYS A 33 -19.70 -1.38 -22.74
N ALA A 34 -19.49 -1.90 -21.54
CA ALA A 34 -20.47 -2.65 -20.78
C ALA A 34 -21.53 -1.77 -20.10
N SER A 35 -21.29 -0.46 -19.93
CA SER A 35 -22.17 0.45 -19.18
C SER A 35 -23.59 0.58 -19.78
N GLY A 36 -23.76 0.30 -21.07
CA GLY A 36 -25.07 0.29 -21.75
C GLY A 36 -25.79 -1.05 -21.69
N LEU A 37 -25.22 -2.07 -21.05
CA LEU A 37 -25.80 -3.41 -20.98
C LEU A 37 -26.55 -3.62 -19.67
N ASP A 38 -27.70 -4.25 -19.71
CA ASP A 38 -28.44 -4.71 -18.53
C ASP A 38 -27.87 -6.05 -18.04
N ILE A 39 -26.73 -6.00 -17.33
CA ILE A 39 -26.00 -7.18 -16.84
C ILE A 39 -26.76 -7.77 -15.65
N LYS A 40 -27.27 -8.98 -15.79
CA LYS A 40 -27.96 -9.73 -14.73
C LYS A 40 -27.08 -10.77 -14.04
N LEU A 41 -26.00 -11.16 -14.69
CA LEU A 41 -25.16 -12.26 -14.24
C LEU A 41 -23.73 -12.02 -14.69
N ILE A 42 -22.76 -12.25 -13.78
CA ILE A 42 -21.35 -12.30 -14.13
C ILE A 42 -20.83 -13.71 -13.84
N CYS A 43 -20.31 -14.38 -14.87
CA CYS A 43 -19.71 -15.71 -14.77
C CYS A 43 -18.21 -15.59 -15.00
N PRO A 44 -17.39 -15.35 -13.97
CA PRO A 44 -15.94 -15.24 -14.12
C PRO A 44 -15.35 -16.60 -14.50
N LEU A 45 -14.24 -16.59 -15.23
CA LEU A 45 -13.43 -17.80 -15.44
C LEU A 45 -12.74 -18.26 -14.15
N HIS A 46 -12.49 -17.31 -13.23
CA HIS A 46 -11.93 -17.56 -11.91
C HIS A 46 -12.80 -16.86 -10.86
N GLY A 47 -13.33 -17.59 -9.91
CA GLY A 47 -14.15 -17.07 -8.82
C GLY A 47 -15.62 -17.46 -8.91
N PRO A 48 -16.42 -17.00 -7.95
CA PRO A 48 -17.84 -17.33 -7.86
C PRO A 48 -18.68 -16.58 -8.92
N VAL A 49 -19.83 -17.14 -9.26
CA VAL A 49 -20.82 -16.52 -10.13
C VAL A 49 -21.60 -15.46 -9.35
N TRP A 50 -21.66 -14.24 -9.88
CA TRP A 50 -22.42 -13.12 -9.28
C TRP A 50 -23.80 -13.02 -9.93
N ARG A 51 -24.85 -13.07 -9.10
CA ARG A 51 -26.28 -13.00 -9.51
C ARG A 51 -27.00 -11.80 -8.93
N SER A 52 -26.46 -11.20 -7.90
CA SER A 52 -26.98 -10.02 -7.21
C SER A 52 -25.83 -9.04 -6.95
N ASN A 53 -26.18 -7.81 -6.55
CA ASN A 53 -25.22 -6.75 -6.22
C ASN A 53 -24.10 -6.56 -7.28
N ILE A 54 -24.46 -6.70 -8.55
CA ILE A 54 -23.51 -6.61 -9.67
C ILE A 54 -22.77 -5.27 -9.67
N GLY A 55 -23.46 -4.19 -9.27
CA GLY A 55 -22.90 -2.84 -9.20
C GLY A 55 -21.68 -2.75 -8.28
N TYR A 56 -21.73 -3.41 -7.14
CA TYR A 56 -20.60 -3.45 -6.17
C TYR A 56 -19.33 -4.01 -6.81
N PHE A 57 -19.45 -5.14 -7.52
CA PHE A 57 -18.30 -5.78 -8.14
C PHE A 57 -17.73 -4.94 -9.31
N ILE A 58 -18.62 -4.32 -10.10
CA ILE A 58 -18.23 -3.40 -11.18
C ILE A 58 -17.51 -2.17 -10.60
N GLU A 59 -18.01 -1.60 -9.49
CA GLU A 59 -17.39 -0.47 -8.83
C GLU A 59 -15.96 -0.81 -8.34
N LYS A 60 -15.75 -1.99 -7.76
CA LYS A 60 -14.42 -2.44 -7.37
C LYS A 60 -13.45 -2.50 -8.56
N TYR A 61 -13.90 -3.07 -9.69
CA TYR A 61 -13.11 -3.09 -10.92
C TYR A 61 -12.83 -1.69 -11.47
N ASP A 62 -13.78 -0.77 -11.35
CA ASP A 62 -13.59 0.64 -11.73
C ASP A 62 -12.51 1.30 -10.87
N LEU A 63 -12.59 1.20 -9.54
CA LEU A 63 -11.58 1.74 -8.62
C LEU A 63 -10.18 1.16 -8.90
N TRP A 64 -10.06 -0.17 -8.97
CA TRP A 64 -8.76 -0.82 -9.18
C TRP A 64 -8.14 -0.43 -10.52
N SER A 65 -8.93 -0.34 -11.58
CA SER A 65 -8.43 -0.01 -12.92
C SER A 65 -8.13 1.48 -13.13
N ARG A 66 -8.66 2.36 -12.29
CA ARG A 66 -8.25 3.78 -12.20
C ARG A 66 -7.13 4.00 -11.19
N TYR A 67 -6.69 2.93 -10.51
CA TYR A 67 -5.67 3.01 -9.46
C TYR A 67 -6.10 3.86 -8.25
N GLU A 68 -7.42 4.00 -8.03
CA GLU A 68 -7.93 4.67 -6.85
C GLU A 68 -7.92 3.74 -5.64
N PRO A 69 -7.58 4.23 -4.44
CA PRO A 69 -7.67 3.41 -3.24
C PRO A 69 -9.13 3.07 -2.92
N GLU A 70 -9.37 1.86 -2.42
CA GLU A 70 -10.70 1.48 -1.97
C GLU A 70 -11.09 2.14 -0.65
N GLU A 71 -10.10 2.38 0.19
CA GLU A 71 -10.30 2.82 1.56
C GLU A 71 -9.23 3.82 1.99
N LYS A 72 -9.62 4.79 2.79
CA LYS A 72 -8.69 5.59 3.57
C LYS A 72 -8.12 4.72 4.69
N GLY A 73 -6.81 4.60 4.73
CA GLY A 73 -6.11 3.77 5.72
C GLY A 73 -4.63 3.66 5.41
N VAL A 74 -3.91 2.99 6.28
CA VAL A 74 -2.44 2.92 6.25
C VAL A 74 -1.96 1.48 6.17
N MET A 75 -1.20 1.17 5.13
CA MET A 75 -0.37 -0.03 5.05
C MET A 75 1.03 0.31 5.58
N ILE A 76 1.52 -0.39 6.58
CA ILE A 76 2.90 -0.30 7.03
C ILE A 76 3.64 -1.55 6.55
N ALA A 77 4.49 -1.38 5.54
CA ALA A 77 5.31 -2.44 4.97
C ALA A 77 6.75 -2.31 5.49
N TYR A 78 7.19 -3.25 6.32
CA TYR A 78 8.54 -3.21 6.86
C TYR A 78 9.42 -4.35 6.35
N ALA A 79 10.72 -4.06 6.22
CA ALA A 79 11.77 -5.02 5.93
C ALA A 79 12.91 -4.85 6.95
N SER A 80 13.00 -5.80 7.88
CA SER A 80 13.89 -5.74 9.04
C SER A 80 14.87 -6.90 9.04
N MET A 81 16.14 -6.65 9.40
CA MET A 81 17.16 -7.71 9.56
C MET A 81 17.23 -8.22 11.00
N TYR A 82 17.20 -7.32 11.98
CA TYR A 82 17.45 -7.63 13.39
C TYR A 82 16.31 -7.17 14.31
N GLY A 83 15.12 -6.89 13.77
CA GLY A 83 13.95 -6.49 14.54
C GLY A 83 13.82 -5.00 14.84
N ASN A 84 14.86 -4.17 14.66
CA ASN A 84 14.80 -2.74 15.00
C ASN A 84 13.85 -1.95 14.10
N THR A 85 13.87 -2.20 12.78
CA THR A 85 12.95 -1.55 11.83
C THR A 85 11.52 -2.04 12.05
N GLU A 86 11.34 -3.31 12.36
CA GLU A 86 10.06 -3.88 12.78
C GLU A 86 9.50 -3.18 14.03
N ALA A 87 10.34 -3.05 15.08
CA ALA A 87 9.94 -2.36 16.31
C ALA A 87 9.45 -0.93 16.05
N ALA A 88 10.11 -0.20 15.14
CA ALA A 88 9.68 1.14 14.75
C ALA A 88 8.36 1.14 13.97
N ALA A 89 8.16 0.17 13.06
CA ALA A 89 6.92 0.00 12.32
C ALA A 89 5.74 -0.31 13.27
N GLN A 90 5.95 -1.18 14.24
CA GLN A 90 4.96 -1.50 15.26
C GLN A 90 4.66 -0.31 16.18
N ALA A 91 5.70 0.45 16.55
CA ALA A 91 5.53 1.69 17.34
C ALA A 91 4.68 2.72 16.58
N LEU A 92 4.92 2.91 15.28
CA LEU A 92 4.11 3.80 14.45
C LEU A 92 2.66 3.31 14.37
N ALA A 93 2.43 2.00 14.15
CA ALA A 93 1.09 1.43 14.14
C ALA A 93 0.34 1.70 15.47
N ALA A 94 1.00 1.49 16.61
CA ALA A 94 0.42 1.79 17.90
C ALA A 94 0.06 3.28 18.04
N ARG A 95 0.94 4.21 17.60
CA ARG A 95 0.66 5.65 17.63
C ARG A 95 -0.52 6.05 16.76
N LEU A 96 -0.63 5.49 15.56
CA LEU A 96 -1.77 5.74 14.68
C LEU A 96 -3.08 5.25 15.32
N CYS A 97 -3.07 4.07 15.93
CA CYS A 97 -4.23 3.53 16.66
C CYS A 97 -4.59 4.38 17.89
N ASP A 98 -3.60 4.78 18.71
CA ASP A 98 -3.81 5.67 19.87
C ASP A 98 -4.44 7.02 19.47
N LYS A 99 -4.13 7.50 18.27
CA LYS A 99 -4.70 8.72 17.68
C LYS A 99 -6.06 8.49 16.96
N GLY A 100 -6.62 7.29 17.07
CA GLY A 100 -7.97 6.96 16.58
C GLY A 100 -8.05 6.37 15.18
N MET A 101 -6.92 6.04 14.53
CA MET A 101 -6.94 5.32 13.26
C MET A 101 -7.38 3.86 13.48
N THR A 102 -8.38 3.41 12.72
CA THR A 102 -8.93 2.05 12.81
C THR A 102 -8.49 1.15 11.65
N ASN A 103 -8.05 1.73 10.53
CA ASN A 103 -7.66 0.97 9.33
C ASN A 103 -6.13 1.05 9.14
N VAL A 104 -5.41 0.31 9.98
CA VAL A 104 -3.95 0.18 9.96
C VAL A 104 -3.58 -1.28 9.78
N ALA A 105 -2.83 -1.61 8.75
CA ALA A 105 -2.37 -2.97 8.46
C ALA A 105 -0.83 -3.00 8.41
N VAL A 106 -0.21 -3.95 9.12
CA VAL A 106 1.25 -4.07 9.24
C VAL A 106 1.71 -5.37 8.59
N TYR A 107 2.70 -5.27 7.70
CA TYR A 107 3.21 -6.42 6.94
C TYR A 107 4.73 -6.51 6.98
N ASP A 108 5.23 -7.70 7.28
CA ASP A 108 6.64 -8.06 7.04
C ASP A 108 6.83 -8.44 5.57
N VAL A 109 7.52 -7.57 4.83
CA VAL A 109 7.81 -7.77 3.41
C VAL A 109 8.64 -9.03 3.15
N SER A 110 9.45 -9.44 4.12
CA SER A 110 10.28 -10.64 4.00
C SER A 110 9.49 -11.96 4.11
N ASN A 111 8.36 -11.94 4.82
CA ASN A 111 7.58 -13.13 5.14
C ASN A 111 6.16 -13.13 4.54
N THR A 112 5.74 -12.03 3.93
CA THR A 112 4.43 -11.92 3.28
C THR A 112 4.59 -12.11 1.77
N HIS A 113 3.76 -12.96 1.17
CA HIS A 113 3.81 -13.15 -0.28
C HIS A 113 3.51 -11.83 -1.00
N VAL A 114 4.33 -11.48 -1.99
CA VAL A 114 4.26 -10.18 -2.68
C VAL A 114 2.87 -9.89 -3.27
N SER A 115 2.14 -10.90 -3.74
CA SER A 115 0.79 -10.71 -4.27
C SER A 115 -0.21 -10.21 -3.21
N GLN A 116 0.00 -10.55 -1.94
CA GLN A 116 -0.79 -10.02 -0.83
C GLN A 116 -0.42 -8.56 -0.56
N LEU A 117 0.88 -8.25 -0.53
CA LEU A 117 1.38 -6.88 -0.35
C LEU A 117 0.84 -5.96 -1.44
N ILE A 118 0.85 -6.39 -2.68
CA ILE A 118 0.31 -5.63 -3.82
C ILE A 118 -1.20 -5.42 -3.68
N SER A 119 -1.95 -6.47 -3.30
CA SER A 119 -3.39 -6.35 -3.05
C SER A 119 -3.70 -5.26 -2.02
N GLU A 120 -2.96 -5.23 -0.93
CA GLU A 120 -3.12 -4.22 0.12
C GLU A 120 -2.67 -2.82 -0.32
N ALA A 121 -1.60 -2.72 -1.10
CA ALA A 121 -1.16 -1.45 -1.68
C ALA A 121 -2.21 -0.85 -2.64
N PHE A 122 -3.01 -1.69 -3.30
CA PHE A 122 -4.14 -1.22 -4.10
C PHE A 122 -5.35 -0.85 -3.23
N ARG A 123 -5.55 -1.50 -2.09
CA ARG A 123 -6.67 -1.25 -1.19
C ARG A 123 -6.55 0.08 -0.44
N LEU A 124 -5.39 0.35 0.14
CA LEU A 124 -5.20 1.45 1.09
C LEU A 124 -4.61 2.70 0.43
N SER A 125 -5.00 3.86 0.94
CA SER A 125 -4.60 5.18 0.42
C SER A 125 -3.16 5.57 0.78
N HIS A 126 -2.65 5.11 1.94
CA HIS A 126 -1.33 5.48 2.45
C HIS A 126 -0.47 4.24 2.66
N ILE A 127 0.81 4.36 2.31
CA ILE A 127 1.79 3.28 2.41
C ILE A 127 3.02 3.80 3.15
N VAL A 128 3.32 3.22 4.30
CA VAL A 128 4.57 3.45 5.01
C VAL A 128 5.59 2.40 4.57
N LEU A 129 6.73 2.85 4.06
CA LEU A 129 7.85 1.99 3.71
C LEU A 129 8.90 2.09 4.81
N ALA A 130 9.09 1.01 5.57
CA ALA A 130 10.07 0.91 6.63
C ALA A 130 11.19 -0.04 6.22
N SER A 131 12.40 0.49 5.94
CA SER A 131 13.50 -0.31 5.42
C SER A 131 14.83 -0.02 6.09
N VAL A 132 15.61 -1.07 6.31
CA VAL A 132 17.01 -0.94 6.66
C VAL A 132 17.86 -0.61 5.43
N THR A 133 18.92 0.15 5.62
CA THR A 133 19.96 0.35 4.61
C THR A 133 20.85 -0.89 4.52
N TYR A 134 20.94 -1.48 3.34
CA TYR A 134 21.73 -2.68 3.08
C TYR A 134 22.78 -2.41 1.99
N ASN A 135 24.06 -2.55 2.32
CA ASN A 135 25.16 -2.26 1.39
C ASN A 135 25.02 -0.87 0.71
N LEU A 136 24.68 0.16 1.48
CA LEU A 136 24.39 1.52 1.02
C LEU A 136 23.19 1.62 0.04
N GLY A 137 22.40 0.56 -0.10
CA GLY A 137 21.21 0.46 -0.95
C GLY A 137 19.94 0.23 -0.16
N ILE A 138 18.84 0.09 -0.88
CA ILE A 138 17.56 -0.40 -0.35
C ILE A 138 17.70 -1.89 -0.03
N TYR A 139 17.11 -2.35 1.08
CA TYR A 139 17.09 -3.77 1.39
C TYR A 139 16.40 -4.58 0.26
N PRO A 140 16.99 -5.68 -0.23
CA PRO A 140 16.56 -6.34 -1.46
C PRO A 140 15.07 -6.66 -1.55
N VAL A 141 14.47 -7.17 -0.47
CA VAL A 141 13.03 -7.52 -0.48
C VAL A 141 12.15 -6.27 -0.59
N MET A 142 12.54 -5.14 0.03
CA MET A 142 11.84 -3.87 -0.12
C MET A 142 12.01 -3.31 -1.54
N HIS A 143 13.19 -3.41 -2.12
CA HIS A 143 13.43 -3.01 -3.51
C HIS A 143 12.59 -3.85 -4.49
N SER A 144 12.45 -5.15 -4.25
CA SER A 144 11.57 -6.01 -5.07
C SER A 144 10.11 -5.58 -4.94
N PHE A 145 9.63 -5.26 -3.74
CA PHE A 145 8.26 -4.78 -3.54
C PHE A 145 7.99 -3.45 -4.27
N LEU A 146 8.90 -2.48 -4.18
CA LEU A 146 8.84 -1.23 -4.96
C LEU A 146 8.78 -1.51 -6.47
N SER A 147 9.62 -2.42 -6.96
CA SER A 147 9.68 -2.79 -8.37
C SER A 147 8.38 -3.43 -8.86
N ASP A 148 7.73 -4.24 -8.02
CA ASP A 148 6.44 -4.85 -8.35
C ASP A 148 5.30 -3.81 -8.37
N MET A 149 5.26 -2.88 -7.40
CA MET A 149 4.30 -1.76 -7.43
C MET A 149 4.42 -0.94 -8.72
N LYS A 150 5.66 -0.61 -9.13
CA LYS A 150 5.95 0.06 -10.40
C LYS A 150 5.48 -0.77 -11.61
N ALA A 151 5.85 -2.06 -11.65
CA ALA A 151 5.54 -2.94 -12.78
C ALA A 151 4.03 -3.10 -12.98
N LEU A 152 3.25 -3.06 -11.91
CA LEU A 152 1.79 -3.12 -11.91
C LEU A 152 1.12 -1.75 -12.07
N ASN A 153 1.93 -0.69 -12.25
CA ASN A 153 1.50 0.68 -12.53
C ASN A 153 0.63 1.27 -11.40
N LEU A 154 0.88 0.88 -10.14
CA LEU A 154 0.21 1.48 -8.98
C LEU A 154 0.37 3.00 -9.01
N GLN A 155 -0.70 3.74 -8.73
CA GLN A 155 -0.75 5.20 -8.74
C GLN A 155 -1.63 5.73 -7.60
N ASN A 156 -1.63 7.06 -7.44
CA ASN A 156 -2.55 7.77 -6.54
C ASN A 156 -2.41 7.30 -5.08
N ARG A 157 -1.17 7.16 -4.59
CA ARG A 157 -0.88 6.79 -3.20
C ARG A 157 -0.01 7.83 -2.53
N THR A 158 -0.20 8.00 -1.23
CA THR A 158 0.69 8.79 -0.39
C THR A 158 1.64 7.86 0.36
N PHE A 159 2.93 8.14 0.27
CA PHE A 159 3.97 7.40 0.95
C PHE A 159 4.51 8.15 2.16
N ALA A 160 4.85 7.40 3.20
CA ALA A 160 5.64 7.85 4.33
C ALA A 160 6.85 6.91 4.52
N ILE A 161 7.94 7.40 5.10
CA ILE A 161 9.21 6.66 5.12
C ILE A 161 9.73 6.54 6.54
N ILE A 162 10.11 5.31 6.90
CA ILE A 162 10.97 4.98 8.03
C ILE A 162 12.26 4.39 7.47
N GLU A 163 13.39 5.02 7.76
CA GLU A 163 14.70 4.52 7.36
C GLU A 163 15.55 4.14 8.57
N ASN A 164 16.38 3.12 8.38
CA ASN A 164 17.28 2.64 9.40
C ASN A 164 18.66 2.30 8.82
N GLY A 165 19.73 2.52 9.61
CA GLY A 165 21.08 2.14 9.21
C GLY A 165 22.09 2.43 10.29
N SER A 166 22.95 1.44 10.62
CA SER A 166 23.93 1.59 11.71
C SER A 166 25.06 2.56 11.39
N TRP A 167 25.56 2.56 10.15
CA TRP A 167 26.68 3.41 9.71
C TRP A 167 26.25 4.57 8.82
N ALA A 168 25.19 4.35 8.03
CA ALA A 168 24.59 5.36 7.17
C ALA A 168 23.13 5.01 6.92
N CYS A 169 22.23 5.95 7.15
CA CYS A 169 20.85 5.87 6.69
C CYS A 169 20.80 6.38 5.25
N LYS A 170 20.48 5.49 4.30
CA LYS A 170 20.37 5.80 2.86
C LYS A 170 19.12 5.23 2.23
N SER A 171 18.48 4.26 2.87
CA SER A 171 17.31 3.58 2.32
C SER A 171 16.17 4.56 2.06
N GLY A 172 15.96 5.55 2.92
CA GLY A 172 14.89 6.53 2.77
C GLY A 172 15.05 7.39 1.52
N ASP A 173 16.23 7.99 1.32
CA ASP A 173 16.51 8.80 0.13
C ASP A 173 16.40 7.99 -1.16
N LEU A 174 16.84 6.73 -1.11
CA LEU A 174 16.77 5.84 -2.27
C LEU A 174 15.34 5.39 -2.57
N MET A 175 14.53 5.10 -1.53
CA MET A 175 13.10 4.78 -1.72
C MET A 175 12.34 5.99 -2.26
N GLN A 176 12.56 7.19 -1.69
CA GLN A 176 11.95 8.41 -2.21
C GLN A 176 12.33 8.65 -3.67
N LYS A 177 13.62 8.59 -3.99
CA LYS A 177 14.09 8.73 -5.37
C LYS A 177 13.42 7.73 -6.32
N PHE A 178 13.27 6.47 -5.90
CA PHE A 178 12.59 5.45 -6.69
C PHE A 178 11.13 5.83 -6.96
N ILE A 179 10.43 6.31 -5.93
CA ILE A 179 9.02 6.73 -6.05
C ILE A 179 8.92 7.93 -7.01
N ASP A 180 9.75 8.95 -6.83
CA ASP A 180 9.70 10.19 -7.60
C ASP A 180 10.05 9.98 -9.08
N GLU A 181 11.03 9.13 -9.38
CA GLU A 181 11.53 8.94 -10.74
C GLU A 181 10.83 7.81 -11.50
N GLU A 182 10.33 6.78 -10.80
CA GLU A 182 9.89 5.53 -11.41
C GLU A 182 8.40 5.25 -11.28
N MET A 183 7.69 5.93 -10.37
CA MET A 183 6.26 5.76 -10.15
C MET A 183 5.48 7.01 -10.57
N LYS A 184 4.17 6.90 -10.74
CA LYS A 184 3.34 7.99 -11.25
C LYS A 184 2.31 8.41 -10.22
N ASN A 185 2.02 9.72 -10.16
CA ASN A 185 0.96 10.29 -9.33
C ASN A 185 1.09 9.87 -7.85
N MET A 186 2.32 9.87 -7.34
CA MET A 186 2.59 9.58 -5.94
C MET A 186 2.89 10.87 -5.18
N THR A 187 2.53 10.87 -3.91
CA THR A 187 2.94 11.89 -2.95
C THR A 187 3.85 11.23 -1.91
N VAL A 188 4.92 11.88 -1.51
CA VAL A 188 5.75 11.44 -0.37
C VAL A 188 5.66 12.51 0.70
N LEU A 189 5.29 12.12 1.93
CA LEU A 189 5.23 13.04 3.07
C LEU A 189 6.63 13.55 3.42
N ASN A 190 6.68 14.79 3.91
CA ASN A 190 7.94 15.40 4.33
C ASN A 190 8.46 14.80 5.65
N GLU A 191 7.52 14.38 6.52
CA GLU A 191 7.84 13.74 7.80
C GLU A 191 8.46 12.38 7.55
N ARG A 192 9.62 12.16 8.18
CA ARG A 192 10.37 10.90 8.06
C ARG A 192 10.93 10.52 9.43
N LEU A 193 10.90 9.23 9.74
CA LEU A 193 11.63 8.71 10.89
C LEU A 193 12.97 8.13 10.43
N SER A 194 14.09 8.72 10.91
CA SER A 194 15.44 8.25 10.60
C SER A 194 16.11 7.71 11.85
N MET A 195 16.55 6.44 11.80
CA MET A 195 17.12 5.75 12.96
C MET A 195 18.53 5.23 12.68
N ALA A 196 19.35 5.25 13.71
CA ALA A 196 20.65 4.58 13.74
C ALA A 196 20.56 3.33 14.63
N SER A 197 20.08 2.21 14.06
CA SER A 197 19.78 0.93 14.73
C SER A 197 18.47 0.94 15.49
N THR A 198 18.47 1.22 16.78
CA THR A 198 17.30 1.14 17.68
C THR A 198 16.51 2.44 17.68
N LEU A 199 15.20 2.34 17.87
CA LEU A 199 14.34 3.50 18.14
C LEU A 199 14.66 4.04 19.53
N ASN A 200 15.46 5.09 19.58
CA ASN A 200 15.85 5.74 20.82
C ASN A 200 14.82 6.77 21.31
N PRO A 201 14.80 7.12 22.60
CA PRO A 201 13.86 8.13 23.13
C PRO A 201 13.92 9.49 22.45
N ASP A 202 15.07 9.92 21.93
CA ASP A 202 15.25 11.16 21.17
C ASP A 202 14.53 11.16 19.81
N LYS A 203 14.14 9.99 19.32
CA LYS A 203 13.41 9.80 18.06
C LYS A 203 11.88 9.78 18.23
N VAL A 204 11.39 9.84 19.46
CA VAL A 204 9.93 9.80 19.72
C VAL A 204 9.23 10.99 19.06
N SER A 205 9.83 12.17 19.06
CA SER A 205 9.25 13.36 18.42
C SER A 205 9.14 13.21 16.89
N GLU A 206 10.12 12.55 16.23
CA GLU A 206 10.04 12.25 14.79
C GLU A 206 8.95 11.21 14.51
N LEU A 207 8.80 10.21 15.37
CA LEU A 207 7.74 9.21 15.26
C LEU A 207 6.34 9.84 15.41
N GLU A 208 6.17 10.75 16.39
CA GLU A 208 4.92 11.48 16.58
C GLU A 208 4.61 12.39 15.39
N ALA A 209 5.59 13.14 14.89
CA ALA A 209 5.43 13.99 13.72
C ALA A 209 5.03 13.17 12.48
N LEU A 210 5.65 12.00 12.27
CA LEU A 210 5.31 11.10 11.18
C LEU A 210 3.85 10.60 11.30
N ALA A 211 3.42 10.21 12.52
CA ALA A 211 2.04 9.79 12.76
C ALA A 211 1.05 10.94 12.50
N ASP A 212 1.35 12.15 12.98
CA ASP A 212 0.51 13.33 12.77
C ASP A 212 0.42 13.72 11.29
N GLY A 213 1.54 13.69 10.56
CA GLY A 213 1.58 13.94 9.12
C GLY A 213 0.72 12.95 8.32
N ILE A 214 0.79 11.66 8.67
CA ILE A 214 -0.05 10.63 8.04
C ILE A 214 -1.54 10.92 8.29
N ILE A 215 -1.91 11.23 9.52
CA ILE A 215 -3.31 11.50 9.89
C ILE A 215 -3.82 12.76 9.19
N ALA A 216 -3.06 13.85 9.21
CA ALA A 216 -3.40 15.10 8.53
C ALA A 216 -3.63 14.86 7.02
N SER A 217 -2.74 14.11 6.37
CA SER A 217 -2.87 13.78 4.96
C SER A 217 -4.12 12.94 4.67
N ILE A 218 -4.46 11.95 5.51
CA ILE A 218 -5.68 11.13 5.35
C ILE A 218 -6.94 11.98 5.50
N ASN A 219 -6.92 12.95 6.41
CA ASN A 219 -8.05 13.86 6.64
C ASN A 219 -8.17 14.96 5.57
N GLY A 220 -7.11 15.17 4.76
CA GLY A 220 -7.03 16.27 3.80
C GLY A 220 -6.81 17.63 4.49
N GLU A 221 -6.12 17.62 5.62
CA GLU A 221 -5.68 18.79 6.36
C GLU A 221 -4.28 19.17 5.84
N GLU A 222 -4.17 20.26 5.08
CA GLU A 222 -2.89 20.84 4.63
C GLU A 222 -2.32 21.84 5.64
#